data_9805ff2ecddd5e53098f6fd2dc524776
#
_entry.id   9805ff2ecddd5e53098f6fd2dc524776
#
_cell.length_a   1.000
_cell.length_b   1.000
_cell.length_c   1.000
_cell.angle_alpha   90.00
_cell.angle_beta   90.00
_cell.angle_gamma   90.00
#
_symmetry.space_group_name_H-M   'P 1'
#
loop_
_entity.id
_entity.type
_entity.pdbx_description
1 polymer ?
#
loop_
_entity_poly.entity_id
_entity_poly.type
_entity_poly.pdbx_seq_one_letter_code
_entity_poly.pdbx_strand_id
1 'polypeptide(L)' 'MHNGTVKWFNEEKGFGFITNDDGSGDVFVHFSAILGDGFKNLAEGQHVRFDTEADPKNASKLRAINVRVA' A
#
# COMPACT_ATOMS: atom_id res chain seq x y z
N MET A 1 4.05 10.45 -6.83
CA MET A 1 4.45 9.20 -6.16
C MET A 1 4.72 9.48 -4.70
N HIS A 2 4.22 8.64 -3.84
CA HIS A 2 4.37 8.79 -2.39
C HIS A 2 5.38 7.79 -1.85
N ASN A 3 5.99 8.13 -0.74
CA ASN A 3 6.81 7.21 0.03
C ASN A 3 6.07 6.82 1.29
N GLY A 4 6.17 5.57 1.67
CA GLY A 4 5.53 5.09 2.88
C GLY A 4 6.23 3.90 3.50
N THR A 5 5.73 3.49 4.65
CA THR A 5 6.22 2.34 5.39
C THR A 5 5.06 1.40 5.65
N VAL A 6 5.26 0.12 5.37
CA VAL A 6 4.20 -0.88 5.59
C VAL A 6 3.91 -0.97 7.08
N LYS A 7 2.65 -0.69 7.44
CA LYS A 7 2.19 -0.82 8.82
C LYS A 7 1.95 -2.28 9.18
N TRP A 8 1.23 -2.99 8.32
CA TRP A 8 1.05 -4.43 8.39
C TRP A 8 0.47 -4.93 7.07
N PHE A 9 0.65 -6.22 6.80
CA PHE A 9 0.10 -6.83 5.60
C PHE A 9 -0.28 -8.28 5.91
N ASN A 10 -1.50 -8.66 5.53
CA ASN A 10 -2.00 -10.01 5.74
C ASN A 10 -1.91 -10.79 4.42
N GLU A 11 -0.97 -11.72 4.35
CA GLU A 11 -0.73 -12.51 3.15
C GLU A 11 -1.90 -13.40 2.77
N GLU A 12 -2.61 -13.92 3.74
CA GLU A 12 -3.74 -14.81 3.49
C GLU A 12 -4.91 -14.07 2.85
N LYS A 13 -5.19 -12.89 3.33
CA LYS A 13 -6.28 -12.06 2.82
C LYS A 13 -5.85 -11.19 1.65
N GLY A 14 -4.55 -10.96 1.50
CA GLY A 14 -3.99 -10.20 0.39
C GLY A 14 -4.18 -8.70 0.51
N PHE A 15 -4.24 -8.15 1.71
CA PHE A 15 -4.35 -6.71 1.90
C PHE A 15 -3.65 -6.24 3.19
N GLY A 16 -3.44 -4.94 3.27
CA GLY A 16 -2.82 -4.34 4.44
C GLY A 16 -2.91 -2.82 4.39
N PHE A 17 -2.06 -2.18 5.18
CA PHE A 17 -1.99 -0.72 5.24
C PHE A 17 -0.56 -0.22 5.18
N ILE A 18 -0.38 0.91 4.52
CA ILE A 18 0.88 1.62 4.43
C ILE A 18 0.71 2.95 5.14
N THR A 19 1.62 3.27 6.05
CA THR A 19 1.66 4.58 6.68
C THR A 19 2.39 5.54 5.75
N ASN A 20 1.73 6.62 5.36
CA ASN A 20 2.30 7.61 4.47
C ASN A 20 3.37 8.40 5.21
N ASP A 21 4.58 8.49 4.65
CA ASP A 21 5.71 9.14 5.31
C ASP A 21 5.52 10.66 5.46
N ASP A 22 4.60 11.25 4.72
CA ASP A 22 4.30 12.68 4.83
C ASP A 22 3.36 13.02 6.00
N GLY A 23 2.94 12.02 6.77
CA GLY A 23 2.07 12.23 7.92
C GLY A 23 0.59 12.33 7.59
N SER A 24 0.19 12.08 6.35
CA SER A 24 -1.22 12.19 5.94
C SER A 24 -2.10 11.03 6.40
N GLY A 25 -1.52 10.01 7.01
CA GLY A 25 -2.26 8.86 7.53
C GLY A 25 -1.98 7.57 6.80
N ASP A 26 -2.80 6.55 7.08
CA ASP A 26 -2.63 5.24 6.52
C ASP A 26 -3.41 5.11 5.20
N VAL A 27 -2.85 4.32 4.28
CA VAL A 27 -3.45 4.05 2.97
C VAL A 27 -3.66 2.55 2.83
N PHE A 28 -4.84 2.16 2.37
CA PHE A 28 -5.15 0.76 2.10
C PHE A 28 -4.34 0.25 0.91
N VAL A 29 -3.83 -0.97 1.00
CA VAL A 29 -3.13 -1.63 -0.10
C VAL A 29 -3.65 -3.05 -0.28
N HIS A 30 -3.90 -3.43 -1.53
CA HIS A 30 -4.31 -4.78 -1.91
C HIS A 30 -3.18 -5.42 -2.71
N PHE A 31 -3.04 -6.75 -2.63
CA PHE A 31 -1.94 -7.44 -3.32
C PHE A 31 -1.92 -7.17 -4.82
N SER A 32 -3.08 -6.94 -5.43
CA SER A 32 -3.16 -6.63 -6.86
C SER A 32 -2.53 -5.29 -7.23
N ALA A 33 -2.31 -4.42 -6.26
CA ALA A 33 -1.67 -3.12 -6.47
C ALA A 33 -0.14 -3.18 -6.37
N ILE A 34 0.41 -4.30 -5.92
CA ILE A 34 1.85 -4.47 -5.76
C ILE A 34 2.47 -4.85 -7.10
N LEU A 35 3.43 -4.05 -7.56
CA LEU A 35 4.15 -4.32 -8.79
C LEU A 35 5.40 -5.15 -8.51
N GLY A 36 5.74 -6.01 -9.43
CA GLY A 36 6.94 -6.83 -9.35
C GLY A 36 6.67 -8.28 -9.70
N ASP A 37 7.75 -9.03 -9.94
CA ASP A 37 7.69 -10.42 -10.33
C ASP A 37 7.77 -11.31 -9.09
N GLY A 38 6.76 -12.13 -8.89
CA GLY A 38 6.77 -13.19 -7.91
C GLY A 38 6.14 -12.85 -6.58
N PHE A 39 6.74 -12.04 -5.76
CA PHE A 39 6.22 -11.75 -4.44
C PHE A 39 5.19 -10.63 -4.47
N LYS A 40 3.98 -10.95 -4.04
CA LYS A 40 2.91 -9.97 -3.87
C LYS A 40 2.51 -9.86 -2.40
N ASN A 41 3.51 -9.78 -1.55
CA ASN A 41 3.33 -9.52 -0.13
C ASN A 41 4.33 -8.48 0.33
N LEU A 42 4.00 -7.83 1.43
CA LEU A 42 4.83 -6.78 2.01
C LEU A 42 5.18 -7.16 3.45
N ALA A 43 6.39 -6.82 3.86
CA ALA A 43 6.82 -7.04 5.23
C ALA A 43 6.53 -5.82 6.08
N GLU A 44 6.13 -6.02 7.32
CA GLU A 44 5.91 -4.95 8.27
C GLU A 44 7.20 -4.13 8.45
N GLY A 45 7.08 -2.81 8.36
CA GLY A 45 8.22 -1.89 8.45
C GLY A 45 8.97 -1.68 7.15
N GLN A 46 8.59 -2.36 6.07
CA GLN A 46 9.24 -2.22 4.77
C GLN A 46 8.91 -0.86 4.14
N HIS A 47 9.91 -0.21 3.55
CA HIS A 47 9.71 1.03 2.83
C HIS A 47 9.22 0.75 1.41
N VAL A 48 8.23 1.50 0.98
CA VAL A 48 7.62 1.34 -0.34
C VAL A 48 7.38 2.69 -1.00
N ARG A 49 7.24 2.66 -2.32
CA ARG A 49 6.76 3.80 -3.11
C ARG A 49 5.46 3.41 -3.77
N PHE A 50 4.55 4.34 -3.85
CA PHE A 50 3.22 4.07 -4.39
C PHE A 50 2.55 5.34 -4.86
N ASP A 51 1.51 5.17 -5.69
CA ASP A 51 0.58 6.22 -6.02
C ASP A 51 -0.70 6.00 -5.24
N THR A 52 -1.55 7.00 -5.20
CA THR A 52 -2.84 6.88 -4.51
C THR A 52 -3.98 7.24 -5.45
N GLU A 53 -5.14 6.63 -5.22
CA GLU A 53 -6.37 7.00 -5.89
C GLU A 53 -7.53 6.85 -4.93
N ALA A 54 -8.65 7.49 -5.25
CA ALA A 54 -9.86 7.35 -4.44
C ALA A 54 -10.37 5.92 -4.52
N ASP A 55 -10.78 5.37 -3.37
CA ASP A 55 -11.39 4.05 -3.33
C ASP A 55 -12.72 4.09 -4.09
N PRO A 56 -12.93 3.22 -5.08
CA PRO A 56 -14.17 3.23 -5.84
C PRO A 56 -15.41 2.91 -5.01
N LYS A 57 -15.24 2.25 -3.87
CA LYS A 57 -16.34 1.95 -2.95
C LYS A 57 -16.56 3.04 -1.92
N ASN A 58 -15.55 3.86 -1.66
CA ASN A 58 -15.64 4.92 -0.68
C ASN A 58 -14.69 6.05 -1.06
N ALA A 59 -15.22 7.05 -1.76
CA ALA A 59 -14.43 8.15 -2.30
C ALA A 59 -13.74 9.00 -1.23
N SER A 60 -14.14 8.90 0.04
CA SER A 60 -13.48 9.61 1.12
C SER A 60 -12.19 8.94 1.59
N LYS A 61 -11.92 7.72 1.11
CA LYS A 61 -10.71 6.97 1.44
C LYS A 61 -9.80 6.83 0.24
N LEU A 62 -8.51 6.76 0.50
CA LEU A 62 -7.51 6.53 -0.53
C LEU A 62 -7.01 5.09 -0.46
N ARG A 63 -6.62 4.57 -1.62
CA ARG A 63 -5.94 3.28 -1.69
C ARG A 63 -4.62 3.45 -2.43
N ALA A 64 -3.65 2.61 -2.10
CA ALA A 64 -2.36 2.60 -2.78
C ALA A 64 -2.47 1.83 -4.09
N ILE A 65 -1.83 2.34 -5.12
CA ILE A 65 -1.71 1.68 -6.42
C ILE A 65 -0.25 1.76 -6.87
N ASN A 66 0.14 0.89 -7.80
CA ASN A 66 1.50 0.87 -8.34
C ASN A 66 2.55 0.79 -7.23
N VAL A 67 2.32 -0.06 -6.24
CA VAL A 67 3.20 -0.18 -5.08
C VAL A 67 4.48 -0.91 -5.44
N ARG A 68 5.61 -0.32 -5.07
CA ARG A 68 6.94 -0.89 -5.30
C ARG A 68 7.75 -0.85 -4.02
N VAL A 69 8.55 -1.87 -3.80
CA VAL A 69 9.53 -1.86 -2.72
C VAL A 69 10.60 -0.83 -3.04
N ALA A 70 10.86 0.03 -2.09
CA ALA A 70 11.85 1.09 -2.25
C ALA A 70 13.28 0.56 -2.08
#